data_ed8faf22ca2f21696ad8ff6b6370e734
#
_entry.id   ed8faf22ca2f21696ad8ff6b6370e734
#
_cell.length_a   1.000
_cell.length_b   1.000
_cell.length_c   1.000
_cell.angle_alpha   90.00
_cell.angle_beta   90.00
_cell.angle_gamma   90.00
#
_symmetry.space_group_name_H-M   'P 1'
#
loop_
_entity.id
_entity.type
_entity.pdbx_description
1 polymer ?
#
loop_
_entity_poly.entity_id
_entity_poly.type
_entity_poly.pdbx_seq_one_letter_code
_entity_poly.pdbx_strand_id
1 'polypeptide(L)'
;MNILVYSFNDKIGDGLQKVTFLQTLKNIYPESKIYYTTTNTTTFKDKLNPLVKDTIFEIIENNGIQSSILNLFRKNTKLENQYFDLIIDLQKVVLRTLSLKKIPHKYFFSSCANFFFSDIKNKYNLKFKDVYIEQFYFNILSTLQKR
;
A
#
# COMPACT_ATOMS: atom_id res chain seq x y z
N MET A 1 4.44 -10.98 11.06
CA MET A 1 3.36 -10.43 10.20
C MET A 1 3.99 -9.79 8.96
N ASN A 2 3.52 -10.14 7.77
CA ASN A 2 3.98 -9.58 6.50
C ASN A 2 2.95 -8.56 6.00
N ILE A 3 3.37 -7.31 5.81
CA ILE A 3 2.51 -6.23 5.33
C ILE A 3 3.03 -5.76 3.97
N LEU A 4 2.17 -5.76 2.95
CA LEU A 4 2.46 -5.20 1.64
C LEU A 4 1.83 -3.81 1.53
N VAL A 5 2.63 -2.80 1.23
CA VAL A 5 2.16 -1.45 0.92
C VAL A 5 2.40 -1.18 -0.56
N TYR A 6 1.35 -0.85 -1.29
CA TYR A 6 1.40 -0.57 -2.71
C TYR A 6 1.20 0.90 -3.03
N SER A 7 2.07 1.42 -3.87
CA SER A 7 1.95 2.73 -4.52
C SER A 7 2.19 2.60 -6.04
N PHE A 8 1.89 3.63 -6.81
CA PHE A 8 2.12 3.60 -8.27
C PHE A 8 3.55 3.97 -8.62
N ASN A 9 3.96 5.14 -8.21
CA ASN A 9 5.33 5.65 -8.24
C ASN A 9 5.48 6.70 -7.15
N ASP A 10 6.72 6.99 -6.76
CA ASP A 10 6.99 8.03 -5.78
C ASP A 10 8.08 8.96 -6.28
N LYS A 11 7.68 10.17 -6.61
CA LYS A 11 8.60 11.32 -6.66
C LYS A 11 8.97 11.73 -5.24
N ILE A 12 9.98 12.57 -5.08
CA ILE A 12 10.48 12.97 -3.75
C ILE A 12 9.37 13.50 -2.84
N GLY A 13 8.50 14.38 -3.34
CA GLY A 13 7.39 14.94 -2.56
C GLY A 13 6.39 13.89 -2.10
N ASP A 14 5.96 13.01 -3.01
CA ASP A 14 5.03 11.91 -2.69
C ASP A 14 5.67 10.91 -1.73
N GLY A 15 6.96 10.64 -1.89
CA GLY A 15 7.72 9.77 -1.00
C GLY A 15 7.80 10.33 0.43
N LEU A 16 8.15 11.60 0.59
CA LEU A 16 8.25 12.25 1.90
C LEU A 16 6.95 12.16 2.71
N GLN A 17 5.79 12.36 2.07
CA GLN A 17 4.50 12.21 2.73
C GLN A 17 4.26 10.78 3.24
N LYS A 18 4.78 9.78 2.54
CA LYS A 18 4.64 8.36 2.91
C LYS A 18 5.63 7.90 3.96
N VAL A 19 6.75 8.61 4.19
CA VAL A 19 7.73 8.26 5.23
C VAL A 19 7.05 8.20 6.60
N THR A 20 6.34 9.25 7.00
CA THR A 20 5.63 9.30 8.28
C THR A 20 4.58 8.19 8.39
N PHE A 21 3.85 7.92 7.31
CA PHE A 21 2.89 6.82 7.24
C PHE A 21 3.57 5.47 7.52
N LEU A 22 4.67 5.16 6.82
CA LEU A 22 5.40 3.90 6.95
C LEU A 22 6.01 3.74 8.34
N GLN A 23 6.60 4.79 8.90
CA GLN A 23 7.15 4.79 10.25
C GLN A 23 6.07 4.55 11.30
N THR A 24 4.91 5.21 11.16
CA THR A 24 3.78 5.00 12.06
C THR A 24 3.19 3.59 11.92
N LEU A 25 3.10 3.07 10.71
CA LEU A 25 2.67 1.69 10.46
C LEU A 25 3.62 0.69 11.14
N LYS A 26 4.93 0.93 11.09
CA LYS A 26 5.94 0.12 11.78
C LYS A 26 5.81 0.22 13.30
N ASN A 27 5.48 1.38 13.84
CA ASN A 27 5.24 1.56 15.28
C ASN A 27 3.97 0.82 15.75
N ILE A 28 2.91 0.77 14.93
CA ILE A 28 1.69 0.01 15.24
C ILE A 28 1.98 -1.50 15.22
N TYR A 29 2.82 -1.96 14.29
CA TYR A 29 3.18 -3.36 14.10
C TYR A 29 4.71 -3.55 14.15
N PRO A 30 5.36 -3.44 15.32
CA PRO A 30 6.83 -3.39 15.44
C PRO A 30 7.51 -4.65 14.91
N GLU A 31 6.90 -5.82 15.09
CA GLU A 31 7.44 -7.12 14.62
C GLU A 31 7.09 -7.43 13.16
N SER A 32 6.46 -6.51 12.43
CA SER A 32 6.09 -6.75 11.04
C SER A 32 7.26 -6.57 10.09
N LYS A 33 7.24 -7.32 8.99
CA LYS A 33 8.04 -7.06 7.80
C LYS A 33 7.19 -6.26 6.82
N ILE A 34 7.56 -5.01 6.59
CA ILE A 34 6.87 -4.13 5.64
C ILE A 34 7.54 -4.25 4.28
N TYR A 35 6.82 -4.77 3.32
CA TYR A 35 7.20 -4.79 1.91
C TYR A 35 6.58 -3.58 1.23
N TYR A 36 7.38 -2.83 0.50
CA TYR A 36 6.90 -1.69 -0.25
C TYR A 36 7.02 -1.96 -1.75
N THR A 37 5.93 -1.86 -2.48
CA THR A 37 5.94 -2.17 -3.90
C THR A 37 5.35 -1.06 -4.75
N THR A 38 5.95 -0.83 -5.91
CA THR A 38 5.51 0.17 -6.88
C THR A 38 5.42 -0.42 -8.28
N THR A 39 4.48 0.11 -9.06
CA THR A 39 4.38 -0.24 -10.49
C THR A 39 5.59 0.28 -11.26
N ASN A 40 6.03 1.50 -10.96
CA ASN A 40 7.21 2.12 -11.52
C ASN A 40 8.33 2.20 -10.47
N THR A 41 9.14 3.25 -10.52
CA THR A 41 10.24 3.49 -9.59
C THR A 41 9.78 4.22 -8.33
N THR A 42 10.59 4.12 -7.27
CA THR A 42 10.39 4.87 -6.02
C THR A 42 11.70 5.49 -5.54
N THR A 43 11.62 6.68 -4.98
CA THR A 43 12.76 7.38 -4.36
C THR A 43 13.22 6.72 -3.05
N PHE A 44 12.49 5.74 -2.55
CA PHE A 44 12.89 4.95 -1.37
C PHE A 44 14.08 4.03 -1.63
N LYS A 45 14.40 3.71 -2.88
CA LYS A 45 15.62 2.98 -3.22
C LYS A 45 16.88 3.86 -3.29
N ASP A 46 16.71 5.17 -3.45
CA ASP A 46 17.82 6.10 -3.60
C ASP A 46 17.78 7.24 -2.58
N LYS A 47 17.23 8.40 -2.95
CA LYS A 47 17.30 9.65 -2.19
C LYS A 47 16.63 9.60 -0.81
N LEU A 48 15.54 8.86 -0.68
CA LEU A 48 14.79 8.73 0.58
C LEU A 48 15.11 7.44 1.34
N ASN A 49 16.04 6.63 0.85
CA ASN A 49 16.42 5.38 1.50
C ASN A 49 16.85 5.57 2.97
N PRO A 50 17.66 6.58 3.33
CA PRO A 50 18.07 6.79 4.72
C PRO A 50 16.90 6.97 5.70
N LEU A 51 15.75 7.47 5.23
CA LEU A 51 14.57 7.71 6.08
C LEU A 51 13.71 6.46 6.30
N VAL A 52 13.87 5.43 5.48
CA VAL A 52 12.99 4.24 5.47
C VAL A 52 13.72 2.90 5.61
N LYS A 53 15.06 2.89 5.55
CA LYS A 53 15.87 1.66 5.58
C LYS A 53 15.61 0.76 6.79
N ASP A 54 15.30 1.36 7.95
CA ASP A 54 15.00 0.63 9.19
C ASP A 54 13.49 0.32 9.34
N THR A 55 12.67 0.82 8.43
CA THR A 55 11.21 0.67 8.43
C THR A 55 10.75 -0.35 7.40
N ILE A 56 11.30 -0.29 6.18
CA ILE A 56 10.93 -1.15 5.07
C ILE A 56 11.87 -2.35 5.04
N PHE A 57 11.29 -3.55 5.03
CA PHE A 57 12.04 -4.80 4.91
C PHE A 57 12.54 -5.04 3.48
N GLU A 58 11.69 -4.79 2.48
CA GLU A 58 12.02 -4.99 1.06
C GLU A 58 11.27 -3.99 0.17
N ILE A 59 11.95 -3.47 -0.85
CA ILE A 59 11.38 -2.57 -1.86
C ILE A 59 11.36 -3.29 -3.20
N ILE A 60 10.16 -3.45 -3.77
CA ILE A 60 9.90 -4.15 -5.02
C ILE A 60 9.37 -3.16 -6.04
N GLU A 61 10.23 -2.72 -6.96
CA GLU A 61 9.87 -1.86 -8.08
C GLU A 61 9.48 -2.67 -9.32
N ASN A 62 8.82 -1.99 -10.25
CA ASN A 62 8.42 -2.57 -11.54
C ASN A 62 7.67 -3.90 -11.35
N ASN A 63 6.67 -3.88 -10.47
CA ASN A 63 5.92 -5.08 -10.08
C ASN A 63 4.97 -5.60 -11.17
N GLY A 64 4.80 -4.88 -12.28
CA GLY A 64 3.95 -5.27 -13.41
C GLY A 64 2.45 -5.00 -13.23
N ILE A 65 2.04 -4.41 -12.10
CA ILE A 65 0.64 -4.05 -11.86
C ILE A 65 0.30 -2.79 -12.66
N GLN A 66 -0.55 -2.93 -13.68
CA GLN A 66 -0.98 -1.85 -14.55
C GLN A 66 -2.51 -1.69 -14.54
N SER A 67 -3.01 -0.54 -14.97
CA SER A 67 -4.44 -0.27 -15.12
C SER A 67 -5.00 -0.78 -16.47
N SER A 68 -4.79 -2.06 -16.76
CA SER A 68 -5.22 -2.71 -17.98
C SER A 68 -6.03 -3.97 -17.66
N ILE A 69 -7.12 -4.20 -18.40
CA ILE A 69 -7.94 -5.40 -18.26
C ILE A 69 -7.11 -6.66 -18.52
N LEU A 70 -6.19 -6.61 -19.49
CA LEU A 70 -5.29 -7.74 -19.79
C LEU A 70 -4.41 -8.12 -18.60
N ASN A 71 -4.05 -7.16 -17.75
CA ASN A 71 -3.26 -7.43 -16.54
C ASN A 71 -4.03 -8.18 -15.45
N LEU A 72 -5.36 -8.13 -15.45
CA LEU A 72 -6.16 -8.96 -14.55
C LEU A 72 -5.95 -10.46 -14.79
N PHE A 73 -5.58 -10.82 -16.02
CA PHE A 73 -5.34 -12.21 -16.43
C PHE A 73 -3.87 -12.62 -16.42
N ARG A 74 -2.94 -11.67 -16.26
CA ARG A 74 -1.50 -11.97 -16.15
C ARG A 74 -1.13 -12.33 -14.71
N LYS A 75 -0.26 -13.33 -14.56
CA LYS A 75 0.37 -13.63 -13.27
C LYS A 75 1.45 -12.60 -12.97
N ASN A 76 1.41 -12.05 -11.78
CA ASN A 76 2.49 -11.22 -11.27
C ASN A 76 3.48 -12.13 -10.53
N THR A 77 4.52 -12.58 -11.24
CA THR A 77 5.45 -13.58 -10.74
C THR A 77 6.27 -13.13 -9.53
N LYS A 78 6.39 -11.81 -9.28
CA LYS A 78 7.16 -11.27 -8.15
C LYS A 78 6.42 -11.33 -6.82
N LEU A 79 5.10 -11.20 -6.83
CA LEU A 79 4.28 -11.06 -5.62
C LEU A 79 3.30 -12.21 -5.39
N GLU A 80 2.88 -12.92 -6.44
CA GLU A 80 1.86 -13.97 -6.33
C GLU A 80 2.32 -15.22 -5.59
N ASN A 81 3.63 -15.41 -5.43
CA ASN A 81 4.19 -16.53 -4.68
C ASN A 81 4.42 -16.22 -3.18
N GLN A 82 4.06 -15.01 -2.75
CA GLN A 82 4.19 -14.58 -1.35
C GLN A 82 2.81 -14.40 -0.72
N TYR A 83 2.69 -14.77 0.55
CA TYR A 83 1.49 -14.54 1.34
C TYR A 83 1.68 -13.34 2.26
N PHE A 84 0.70 -12.44 2.26
CA PHE A 84 0.70 -11.26 3.12
C PHE A 84 -0.45 -11.31 4.13
N ASP A 85 -0.17 -10.95 5.37
CA ASP A 85 -1.20 -10.83 6.39
C ASP A 85 -2.09 -9.61 6.13
N LEU A 86 -1.51 -8.55 5.57
CA LEU A 86 -2.21 -7.32 5.23
C LEU A 86 -1.65 -6.73 3.93
N ILE A 87 -2.53 -6.37 3.01
CA ILE A 87 -2.20 -5.55 1.85
C ILE A 87 -2.86 -4.18 2.02
N ILE A 88 -2.07 -3.11 1.89
CA ILE A 88 -2.54 -1.72 1.91
C ILE A 88 -2.34 -1.11 0.53
N ASP A 89 -3.43 -0.78 -0.14
CA ASP A 89 -3.45 -0.10 -1.43
C ASP A 89 -3.61 1.41 -1.20
N LEU A 90 -2.55 2.16 -1.51
CA LEU A 90 -2.54 3.62 -1.41
C LEU A 90 -3.09 4.32 -2.67
N GLN A 91 -3.57 3.54 -3.65
CA GLN A 91 -4.10 4.05 -4.91
C GLN A 91 -5.63 3.95 -4.95
N LYS A 92 -6.24 4.69 -5.90
CA LYS A 92 -7.70 4.72 -6.09
C LYS A 92 -8.10 4.24 -7.50
N VAL A 93 -7.28 3.40 -8.14
CA VAL A 93 -7.51 2.91 -9.51
C VAL A 93 -8.02 1.49 -9.48
N VAL A 94 -9.28 1.29 -9.83
CA VAL A 94 -10.02 0.01 -9.72
C VAL A 94 -9.24 -1.18 -10.31
N LEU A 95 -8.72 -1.06 -11.53
CA LEU A 95 -8.02 -2.18 -12.19
C LEU A 95 -6.73 -2.57 -11.47
N ARG A 96 -6.01 -1.61 -10.88
CA ARG A 96 -4.82 -1.89 -10.06
C ARG A 96 -5.21 -2.55 -8.74
N THR A 97 -6.25 -2.05 -8.09
CA THR A 97 -6.80 -2.62 -6.86
C THR A 97 -7.21 -4.09 -7.05
N LEU A 98 -7.90 -4.39 -8.16
CA LEU A 98 -8.28 -5.77 -8.49
C LEU A 98 -7.05 -6.66 -8.78
N SER A 99 -6.03 -6.13 -9.45
CA SER A 99 -4.78 -6.86 -9.69
C SER A 99 -4.03 -7.15 -8.38
N LEU A 100 -4.00 -6.19 -7.44
CA LEU A 100 -3.43 -6.39 -6.11
C LEU A 100 -4.20 -7.43 -5.31
N LYS A 101 -5.52 -7.44 -5.41
CA LYS A 101 -6.38 -8.38 -4.67
C LYS A 101 -6.18 -9.85 -5.08
N LYS A 102 -5.52 -10.11 -6.19
CA LYS A 102 -5.11 -11.47 -6.61
C LYS A 102 -3.91 -12.02 -5.84
N ILE A 103 -3.10 -11.15 -5.23
CA ILE A 103 -1.97 -11.55 -4.41
C ILE A 103 -2.51 -12.27 -3.16
N PRO A 104 -1.96 -13.45 -2.77
CA PRO A 104 -2.43 -14.17 -1.60
C PRO A 104 -2.33 -13.33 -0.32
N HIS A 105 -3.45 -13.12 0.37
CA HIS A 105 -3.51 -12.28 1.57
C HIS A 105 -4.60 -12.73 2.53
N LYS A 106 -4.48 -12.26 3.79
CA LYS A 106 -5.50 -12.44 4.82
C LYS A 106 -6.48 -11.26 4.85
N TYR A 107 -5.94 -10.03 4.86
CA TYR A 107 -6.72 -8.80 4.87
C TYR A 107 -6.27 -7.85 3.77
N PHE A 108 -7.23 -7.22 3.12
CA PHE A 108 -7.02 -6.23 2.08
C PHE A 108 -7.63 -4.89 2.49
N PHE A 109 -6.84 -3.82 2.43
CA PHE A 109 -7.28 -2.47 2.71
C PHE A 109 -7.06 -1.58 1.48
N SER A 110 -8.13 -0.99 0.96
CA SER A 110 -8.08 -0.03 -0.13
C SER A 110 -9.22 0.98 0.00
N SER A 111 -8.92 2.25 -0.21
CA SER A 111 -9.94 3.29 -0.32
C SER A 111 -10.60 3.37 -1.70
N CYS A 112 -10.17 2.54 -2.64
CA CYS A 112 -10.70 2.48 -3.99
C CYS A 112 -12.20 2.16 -3.97
N ALA A 113 -12.97 2.83 -4.83
CA ALA A 113 -14.43 2.68 -4.93
C ALA A 113 -15.13 2.77 -3.55
N ASN A 114 -14.73 3.73 -2.73
CA ASN A 114 -15.26 3.97 -1.39
C ASN A 114 -15.20 2.72 -0.49
N PHE A 115 -14.03 2.07 -0.45
CA PHE A 115 -13.74 0.84 0.33
C PHE A 115 -14.53 -0.40 -0.10
N PHE A 116 -15.15 -0.39 -1.28
CA PHE A 116 -15.92 -1.53 -1.78
C PHE A 116 -15.08 -2.83 -1.84
N PHE A 117 -13.81 -2.71 -2.22
CA PHE A 117 -12.90 -3.86 -2.33
C PHE A 117 -12.17 -4.21 -1.03
N SER A 118 -12.34 -3.41 0.01
CA SER A 118 -11.64 -3.56 1.29
C SER A 118 -12.33 -4.58 2.20
N ASP A 119 -11.54 -5.48 2.80
CA ASP A 119 -12.02 -6.38 3.86
C ASP A 119 -12.15 -5.63 5.19
N ILE A 120 -11.41 -4.53 5.33
CA ILE A 120 -11.44 -3.64 6.48
C ILE A 120 -12.31 -2.44 6.13
N LYS A 121 -13.50 -2.37 6.71
CA LYS A 121 -14.42 -1.26 6.47
C LYS A 121 -14.02 -0.02 7.27
N ASN A 122 -14.08 1.14 6.62
CA ASN A 122 -13.90 2.41 7.29
C ASN A 122 -15.09 2.68 8.22
N LYS A 123 -14.85 2.71 9.54
CA LYS A 123 -15.89 3.02 10.54
C LYS A 123 -16.34 4.48 10.54
N TYR A 124 -15.61 5.37 9.87
CA TYR A 124 -15.83 6.81 9.99
C TYR A 124 -16.68 7.45 8.90
N ASN A 125 -17.18 6.68 7.92
CA ASN A 125 -18.02 7.20 6.80
C ASN A 125 -17.43 8.45 6.10
N LEU A 126 -16.10 8.60 6.12
CA LEU A 126 -15.42 9.75 5.54
C LEU A 126 -15.52 9.69 4.02
N LYS A 127 -16.23 10.66 3.44
CA LYS A 127 -16.23 10.90 2.00
C LYS A 127 -14.86 11.47 1.63
N PHE A 128 -13.97 10.64 1.07
CA PHE A 128 -12.59 11.00 0.75
C PHE A 128 -12.43 11.96 -0.44
N LYS A 129 -13.48 12.57 -0.96
CA LYS A 129 -13.36 13.47 -2.11
C LYS A 129 -12.53 14.72 -1.83
N ASP A 130 -12.46 15.17 -0.58
CA ASP A 130 -11.91 16.46 -0.20
C ASP A 130 -10.88 16.40 0.94
N VAL A 131 -10.29 15.22 1.19
CA VAL A 131 -9.36 15.06 2.30
C VAL A 131 -7.93 15.21 1.81
N TYR A 132 -7.13 16.06 2.47
CA TYR A 132 -5.69 16.16 2.27
C TYR A 132 -5.02 14.78 2.43
N ILE A 133 -3.97 14.52 1.66
CA ILE A 133 -3.26 13.22 1.64
C ILE A 133 -2.83 12.78 3.05
N GLU A 134 -2.38 13.71 3.89
CA GLU A 134 -2.01 13.43 5.28
C GLU A 134 -3.18 12.89 6.11
N GLN A 135 -4.36 13.47 5.96
CA GLN A 135 -5.58 13.00 6.61
C GLN A 135 -5.97 11.59 6.12
N PHE A 136 -5.74 11.29 4.85
CA PHE A 136 -5.95 9.97 4.28
C PHE A 136 -5.07 8.90 4.97
N TYR A 137 -3.76 9.16 5.10
CA TYR A 137 -2.84 8.26 5.77
C TYR A 137 -3.18 8.11 7.26
N PHE A 138 -3.51 9.19 7.94
CA PHE A 138 -3.95 9.17 9.33
C PHE A 138 -5.19 8.29 9.53
N ASN A 139 -6.17 8.38 8.64
CA ASN A 139 -7.39 7.59 8.71
C ASN A 139 -7.14 6.09 8.49
N ILE A 140 -6.23 5.73 7.57
CA ILE A 140 -5.78 4.34 7.42
C ILE A 140 -5.19 3.83 8.74
N LEU A 141 -4.23 4.55 9.30
CA LEU A 141 -3.52 4.16 10.52
C LEU A 141 -4.46 4.05 11.71
N SER A 142 -5.37 4.99 11.91
CA SER A 142 -6.35 4.96 12.99
C SER A 142 -7.34 3.80 12.87
N THR A 143 -7.67 3.38 11.65
CA THR A 143 -8.51 2.21 11.41
C THR A 143 -7.77 0.91 11.75
N LEU A 144 -6.48 0.83 11.46
CA LEU A 144 -5.65 -0.34 11.75
C LEU A 144 -5.31 -0.45 13.23
N GLN A 145 -5.05 0.67 13.93
CA GLN A 145 -4.68 0.70 15.35
C GLN A 145 -5.81 0.17 16.28
N LYS A 146 -7.06 0.26 15.85
CA LYS A 146 -8.23 -0.22 16.64
C LYS A 146 -8.53 -1.72 16.47
N ARG A 147 -7.68 -2.43 15.79
CA ARG A 147 -7.73 -3.89 15.61
C ARG A 147 -6.63 -4.60 16.37
#